data_09a781f8ad2e6104dc80d58cdba71dae
#
_entry.id   09a781f8ad2e6104dc80d58cdba71dae
#
_cell.length_a   1.000
_cell.length_b   1.000
_cell.length_c   1.000
_cell.angle_alpha   90.00
_cell.angle_beta   90.00
_cell.angle_gamma   90.00
#
_symmetry.space_group_name_H-M   'P 1'
#
loop_
_entity.id
_entity.type
_entity.pdbx_description
1 polymer ?
#
loop_
_entity_poly.entity_id
_entity_poly.type
_entity_poly.pdbx_seq_one_letter_code
_entity_poly.pdbx_strand_id
1 'polypeptide(L)'
;MRFGLSEEQTLLEDSVNRFLRDHVALDRVRTYADGNSDSDEDIWQGLTELGIPALLVPEAQGGVALSPLDAAVVAESLGYHVAPGPFLGSAVMAPTALASAGDHDEELSALAAGELRIGIAFGESIGRRIEAQVTAAGGRISGSSLFAFDADADAYLVADSNHHLYLVQAAAT
;
A
#
# COMPACT_ATOMS: atom_id res chain seq x y z
N MET A 1 -9.80 22.13 -22.11
CA MET A 1 -9.52 21.43 -20.84
C MET A 1 -10.60 20.35 -20.71
N ARG A 2 -10.25 19.07 -20.76
CA ARG A 2 -11.22 17.99 -20.48
C ARG A 2 -11.30 17.84 -18.96
N PHE A 3 -12.47 18.05 -18.40
CA PHE A 3 -12.78 17.76 -17.00
C PHE A 3 -13.41 16.35 -16.97
N GLY A 4 -12.64 15.34 -16.70
CA GLY A 4 -13.10 13.96 -16.61
C GLY A 4 -11.93 12.98 -16.77
N LEU A 5 -12.17 11.73 -16.45
CA LEU A 5 -11.20 10.65 -16.62
C LEU A 5 -10.84 10.47 -18.10
N SER A 6 -9.63 10.02 -18.37
CA SER A 6 -9.21 9.56 -19.70
C SER A 6 -9.91 8.23 -20.04
N GLU A 7 -9.80 7.79 -21.30
CA GLU A 7 -10.34 6.48 -21.70
C GLU A 7 -9.64 5.35 -20.95
N GLU A 8 -8.32 5.46 -20.76
CA GLU A 8 -7.50 4.50 -20.02
C GLU A 8 -7.90 4.46 -18.53
N GLN A 9 -8.13 5.63 -17.92
CA GLN A 9 -8.58 5.73 -16.53
C GLN A 9 -9.97 5.13 -16.34
N THR A 10 -10.88 5.34 -17.29
CA THR A 10 -12.21 4.74 -17.27
C THR A 10 -12.12 3.21 -17.40
N LEU A 11 -11.27 2.68 -18.29
CA LEU A 11 -11.05 1.25 -18.43
C LEU A 11 -10.45 0.63 -17.15
N LEU A 12 -9.51 1.31 -16.52
CA LEU A 12 -8.93 0.89 -15.23
C LEU A 12 -10.01 0.84 -14.16
N GLU A 13 -10.78 1.91 -14.00
CA GLU A 13 -11.91 2.01 -13.06
C GLU A 13 -12.92 0.87 -13.28
N ASP A 14 -13.35 0.65 -14.51
CA ASP A 14 -14.31 -0.39 -14.86
C ASP A 14 -13.79 -1.81 -14.53
N SER A 15 -12.50 -2.05 -14.77
CA SER A 15 -11.87 -3.34 -14.50
C SER A 15 -11.78 -3.62 -13.00
N VAL A 16 -11.35 -2.63 -12.22
CA VAL A 16 -11.28 -2.72 -10.75
C VAL A 16 -12.68 -2.89 -10.17
N ASN A 17 -13.65 -2.07 -10.56
CA ASN A 17 -15.02 -2.15 -10.07
C ASN A 17 -15.71 -3.48 -10.43
N ARG A 18 -15.41 -4.07 -11.58
CA ARG A 18 -15.92 -5.40 -11.94
C ARG A 18 -15.38 -6.47 -11.00
N PHE A 19 -14.06 -6.49 -10.81
CA PHE A 19 -13.42 -7.42 -9.88
C PHE A 19 -13.99 -7.29 -8.47
N LEU A 20 -14.09 -6.07 -7.96
CA LEU A 20 -14.54 -5.83 -6.59
C LEU A 20 -16.02 -6.24 -6.38
N ARG A 21 -16.90 -6.00 -7.36
CA ARG A 21 -18.29 -6.47 -7.27
C ARG A 21 -18.42 -7.98 -7.16
N ASP A 22 -17.54 -8.70 -7.83
CA ASP A 22 -17.59 -10.16 -7.89
C ASP A 22 -16.94 -10.82 -6.66
N HIS A 23 -15.97 -10.13 -6.00
CA HIS A 23 -15.13 -10.73 -4.96
C HIS A 23 -15.27 -10.07 -3.57
N VAL A 24 -15.77 -8.84 -3.49
CA VAL A 24 -15.85 -8.06 -2.24
C VAL A 24 -17.30 -7.80 -1.86
N ALA A 25 -18.02 -8.86 -1.49
CA ALA A 25 -19.36 -8.72 -0.96
C ALA A 25 -19.33 -8.09 0.44
N LEU A 26 -20.35 -7.28 0.78
CA LEU A 26 -20.42 -6.57 2.06
C LEU A 26 -20.38 -7.51 3.28
N ASP A 27 -20.95 -8.71 3.18
CA ASP A 27 -20.90 -9.68 4.28
C ASP A 27 -19.48 -10.21 4.50
N ARG A 28 -18.70 -10.35 3.43
CA ARG A 28 -17.27 -10.69 3.53
C ARG A 28 -16.48 -9.58 4.22
N VAL A 29 -16.73 -8.32 3.87
CA VAL A 29 -16.10 -7.15 4.52
C VAL A 29 -16.41 -7.13 6.02
N ARG A 30 -17.67 -7.40 6.42
CA ARG A 30 -18.05 -7.50 7.83
C ARG A 30 -17.33 -8.65 8.56
N THR A 31 -17.27 -9.82 7.94
CA THR A 31 -16.56 -10.97 8.50
C THR A 31 -15.07 -10.67 8.72
N TYR A 32 -14.45 -10.01 7.75
CA TYR A 32 -13.08 -9.54 7.87
C TYR A 32 -12.91 -8.54 9.03
N ALA A 33 -13.79 -7.53 9.12
CA ALA A 33 -13.72 -6.52 10.17
C ALA A 33 -13.93 -7.10 11.58
N ASP A 34 -14.71 -8.17 11.70
CA ASP A 34 -14.95 -8.88 12.96
C ASP A 34 -13.78 -9.81 13.36
N GLY A 35 -12.72 -9.88 12.57
CA GLY A 35 -11.55 -10.73 12.81
C GLY A 35 -11.84 -12.23 12.67
N ASN A 36 -12.97 -12.60 12.04
CA ASN A 36 -13.39 -13.98 11.83
C ASN A 36 -13.11 -14.48 10.41
N SER A 37 -12.43 -13.69 9.60
CA SER A 37 -12.25 -13.95 8.20
C SER A 37 -10.93 -14.60 7.88
N ASP A 38 -10.98 -15.37 6.85
CA ASP A 38 -9.88 -15.61 5.94
C ASP A 38 -9.27 -14.28 5.49
N SER A 39 -7.98 -14.28 5.23
CA SER A 39 -7.20 -13.11 4.85
C SER A 39 -7.78 -12.31 3.67
N ASP A 40 -7.27 -11.12 3.46
CA ASP A 40 -7.49 -10.31 2.25
C ASP A 40 -6.63 -10.80 1.05
N GLU A 41 -5.94 -11.92 1.22
CA GLU A 41 -4.89 -12.41 0.32
C GLU A 41 -5.41 -12.67 -1.11
N ASP A 42 -6.57 -13.30 -1.26
CA ASP A 42 -7.17 -13.55 -2.58
C ASP A 42 -7.67 -12.26 -3.26
N ILE A 43 -8.11 -11.26 -2.47
CA ILE A 43 -8.45 -9.94 -3.00
C ILE A 43 -7.18 -9.27 -3.51
N TRP A 44 -6.10 -9.30 -2.71
CA TRP A 44 -4.82 -8.73 -3.12
C TRP A 44 -4.22 -9.45 -4.33
N GLN A 45 -4.30 -10.77 -4.36
CA GLN A 45 -3.88 -11.57 -5.51
C GLN A 45 -4.64 -11.17 -6.80
N GLY A 46 -5.97 -11.05 -6.72
CA GLY A 46 -6.77 -10.63 -7.88
C GLY A 46 -6.46 -9.20 -8.33
N LEU A 47 -6.20 -8.27 -7.40
CA LEU A 47 -5.72 -6.93 -7.72
C LEU A 47 -4.31 -6.97 -8.34
N THR A 48 -3.47 -7.89 -7.92
CA THR A 48 -2.13 -8.12 -8.51
C THR A 48 -2.24 -8.60 -9.95
N GLU A 49 -3.15 -9.51 -10.25
CA GLU A 49 -3.43 -9.96 -11.62
C GLU A 49 -3.94 -8.83 -12.53
N LEU A 50 -4.58 -7.81 -11.96
CA LEU A 50 -4.96 -6.58 -12.65
C LEU A 50 -3.81 -5.55 -12.75
N GLY A 51 -2.63 -5.84 -12.20
CA GLY A 51 -1.47 -4.96 -12.23
C GLY A 51 -1.52 -3.79 -11.24
N ILE A 52 -2.40 -3.84 -10.23
CA ILE A 52 -2.59 -2.73 -9.29
C ILE A 52 -1.34 -2.42 -8.45
N PRO A 53 -0.55 -3.40 -7.93
CA PRO A 53 0.69 -3.11 -7.22
C PRO A 53 1.75 -2.39 -8.08
N ALA A 54 1.74 -2.63 -9.39
CA ALA A 54 2.70 -2.09 -10.33
C ALA A 54 2.43 -0.64 -10.79
N LEU A 55 1.27 -0.06 -10.43
CA LEU A 55 0.80 1.22 -10.98
C LEU A 55 1.83 2.34 -10.90
N LEU A 56 2.41 2.58 -9.71
CA LEU A 56 3.35 3.67 -9.44
C LEU A 56 4.82 3.25 -9.44
N VAL A 57 5.10 1.96 -9.64
CA VAL A 57 6.47 1.46 -9.75
C VAL A 57 7.05 1.87 -11.11
N PRO A 58 8.31 2.33 -11.19
CA PRO A 58 8.95 2.67 -12.45
C PRO A 58 9.07 1.46 -13.40
N GLU A 59 9.02 1.71 -14.72
CA GLU A 59 9.10 0.65 -15.74
C GLU A 59 10.36 -0.22 -15.64
N ALA A 60 11.49 0.39 -15.24
CA ALA A 60 12.75 -0.33 -15.08
C ALA A 60 12.69 -1.44 -14.01
N GLN A 61 11.79 -1.33 -13.04
CA GLN A 61 11.54 -2.31 -11.98
C GLN A 61 10.26 -3.12 -12.21
N GLY A 62 9.78 -3.18 -13.45
CA GLY A 62 8.61 -3.98 -13.83
C GLY A 62 7.27 -3.31 -13.59
N GLY A 63 7.26 -2.02 -13.27
CA GLY A 63 6.06 -1.23 -13.06
C GLY A 63 5.47 -0.65 -14.34
N VAL A 64 4.39 0.11 -14.19
CA VAL A 64 3.66 0.80 -15.28
C VAL A 64 3.96 2.30 -15.29
N ALA A 65 4.54 2.83 -14.22
CA ALA A 65 4.91 4.24 -14.04
C ALA A 65 3.74 5.23 -14.31
N LEU A 66 2.53 4.86 -13.89
CA LEU A 66 1.36 5.73 -13.99
C LEU A 66 1.44 6.88 -12.98
N SER A 67 0.48 7.79 -13.06
CA SER A 67 0.43 8.97 -12.20
C SER A 67 -0.30 8.69 -10.87
N PRO A 68 -0.10 9.53 -9.84
CA PRO A 68 -0.90 9.47 -8.62
C PRO A 68 -2.41 9.63 -8.85
N LEU A 69 -2.82 10.25 -9.96
CA LEU A 69 -4.24 10.37 -10.33
C LEU A 69 -4.83 9.00 -10.68
N ASP A 70 -4.06 8.13 -11.36
CA ASP A 70 -4.50 6.78 -11.69
C ASP A 70 -4.66 5.93 -10.42
N ALA A 71 -3.72 6.07 -9.48
CA ALA A 71 -3.84 5.45 -8.17
C ALA A 71 -5.05 5.98 -7.37
N ALA A 72 -5.40 7.26 -7.51
CA ALA A 72 -6.59 7.84 -6.88
C ALA A 72 -7.90 7.26 -7.45
N VAL A 73 -7.97 6.99 -8.75
CA VAL A 73 -9.13 6.31 -9.39
C VAL A 73 -9.32 4.91 -8.80
N VAL A 74 -8.23 4.17 -8.62
CA VAL A 74 -8.27 2.85 -7.96
C VAL A 74 -8.68 2.97 -6.50
N ALA A 75 -8.11 3.94 -5.77
CA ALA A 75 -8.45 4.19 -4.36
C ALA A 75 -9.94 4.50 -4.17
N GLU A 76 -10.56 5.28 -5.07
CA GLU A 76 -11.99 5.57 -5.05
C GLU A 76 -12.82 4.29 -5.21
N SER A 77 -12.47 3.43 -6.17
CA SER A 77 -13.14 2.14 -6.38
C SER A 77 -13.01 1.21 -5.17
N LEU A 78 -11.80 1.08 -4.60
CA LEU A 78 -11.55 0.29 -3.39
C LEU A 78 -12.35 0.83 -2.19
N GLY A 79 -12.37 2.14 -2.01
CA GLY A 79 -13.12 2.81 -0.94
C GLY A 79 -14.63 2.63 -1.09
N TYR A 80 -15.17 2.72 -2.30
CA TYR A 80 -16.60 2.48 -2.57
C TYR A 80 -17.05 1.07 -2.16
N HIS A 81 -16.22 0.08 -2.41
CA HIS A 81 -16.47 -1.32 -2.05
C HIS A 81 -16.01 -1.68 -0.63
N VAL A 82 -15.36 -0.77 0.08
CA VAL A 82 -14.72 -1.02 1.40
C VAL A 82 -13.77 -2.22 1.33
N ALA A 83 -13.03 -2.32 0.24
CA ALA A 83 -12.16 -3.48 -0.01
C ALA A 83 -10.97 -3.48 0.97
N PRO A 84 -10.76 -4.57 1.73
CA PRO A 84 -9.56 -4.70 2.55
C PRO A 84 -8.33 -4.95 1.68
N GLY A 85 -7.15 -4.65 2.21
CA GLY A 85 -5.88 -4.96 1.57
C GLY A 85 -4.82 -3.87 1.70
N PRO A 86 -3.59 -4.15 1.29
CA PRO A 86 -2.42 -3.30 1.52
C PRO A 86 -2.25 -2.17 0.49
N PHE A 87 -3.28 -1.82 -0.27
CA PHE A 87 -3.17 -0.91 -1.43
C PHE A 87 -2.43 0.39 -1.09
N LEU A 88 -2.84 1.06 -0.02
CA LEU A 88 -2.27 2.38 0.31
C LEU A 88 -0.79 2.27 0.66
N GLY A 89 -0.40 1.27 1.44
CA GLY A 89 0.99 1.01 1.82
C GLY A 89 1.81 0.50 0.63
N SER A 90 1.42 -0.64 0.08
CA SER A 90 2.24 -1.40 -0.87
C SER A 90 2.16 -0.92 -2.32
N ALA A 91 1.03 -0.31 -2.76
CA ALA A 91 0.90 0.16 -4.14
C ALA A 91 1.06 1.67 -4.33
N VAL A 92 1.01 2.46 -3.23
CA VAL A 92 1.08 3.93 -3.34
C VAL A 92 2.26 4.50 -2.57
N MET A 93 2.30 4.32 -1.25
CA MET A 93 3.26 5.04 -0.40
C MET A 93 4.66 4.44 -0.48
N ALA A 94 4.79 3.11 -0.41
CA ALA A 94 6.08 2.45 -0.48
C ALA A 94 6.77 2.64 -1.84
N PRO A 95 6.13 2.37 -3.00
CA PRO A 95 6.80 2.59 -4.28
C PRO A 95 7.18 4.05 -4.50
N THR A 96 6.35 5.01 -4.06
CA THR A 96 6.68 6.44 -4.16
C THR A 96 7.91 6.81 -3.33
N ALA A 97 8.00 6.32 -2.10
CA ALA A 97 9.12 6.59 -1.20
C ALA A 97 10.41 5.92 -1.70
N LEU A 98 10.34 4.63 -2.04
CA LEU A 98 11.52 3.85 -2.47
C LEU A 98 12.07 4.33 -3.81
N ALA A 99 11.20 4.65 -4.78
CA ALA A 99 11.63 5.23 -6.06
C ALA A 99 12.30 6.60 -5.88
N SER A 100 11.87 7.39 -4.89
CA SER A 100 12.47 8.69 -4.58
C SER A 100 13.80 8.56 -3.83
N ALA A 101 13.96 7.50 -3.03
CA ALA A 101 15.18 7.24 -2.28
C ALA A 101 16.32 6.70 -3.17
N GLY A 102 15.99 5.93 -4.20
CA GLY A 102 16.95 5.18 -5.01
C GLY A 102 17.51 3.95 -4.28
N ASP A 103 18.26 3.12 -4.98
CA ASP A 103 18.93 1.91 -4.44
C ASP A 103 18.00 0.87 -3.80
N HIS A 104 16.73 0.81 -4.29
CA HIS A 104 15.69 -0.13 -3.83
C HIS A 104 15.03 -0.89 -4.99
N ASP A 105 15.81 -1.24 -6.00
CA ASP A 105 15.30 -1.88 -7.23
C ASP A 105 14.67 -3.25 -6.97
N GLU A 106 15.23 -4.03 -6.04
CA GLU A 106 14.71 -5.34 -5.68
C GLU A 106 13.35 -5.23 -4.99
N GLU A 107 13.22 -4.32 -4.01
CA GLU A 107 11.95 -4.09 -3.31
C GLU A 107 10.88 -3.52 -4.25
N LEU A 108 11.24 -2.61 -5.14
CA LEU A 108 10.33 -2.06 -6.14
C LEU A 108 9.83 -3.15 -7.10
N SER A 109 10.72 -4.05 -7.54
CA SER A 109 10.34 -5.17 -8.40
C SER A 109 9.41 -6.16 -7.68
N ALA A 110 9.70 -6.48 -6.42
CA ALA A 110 8.87 -7.35 -5.60
C ALA A 110 7.49 -6.72 -5.29
N LEU A 111 7.43 -5.40 -5.06
CA LEU A 111 6.18 -4.66 -4.94
C LEU A 111 5.36 -4.74 -6.23
N ALA A 112 5.97 -4.49 -7.40
CA ALA A 112 5.29 -4.55 -8.69
C ALA A 112 4.72 -5.94 -8.97
N ALA A 113 5.42 -6.99 -8.56
CA ALA A 113 4.97 -8.38 -8.68
C ALA A 113 3.89 -8.77 -7.63
N GLY A 114 3.62 -7.92 -6.64
CA GLY A 114 2.73 -8.24 -5.52
C GLY A 114 3.31 -9.26 -4.51
N GLU A 115 4.60 -9.53 -4.61
CA GLU A 115 5.33 -10.51 -3.77
C GLU A 115 5.82 -9.92 -2.44
N LEU A 116 5.78 -8.59 -2.30
CA LEU A 116 6.20 -7.86 -1.10
C LEU A 116 5.06 -6.96 -0.63
N ARG A 117 4.71 -7.05 0.65
CA ARG A 117 3.79 -6.14 1.31
C ARG A 117 4.59 -5.21 2.22
N ILE A 118 4.42 -3.91 2.06
CA ILE A 118 5.07 -2.91 2.90
C ILE A 118 4.01 -2.11 3.67
N GLY A 119 4.03 -2.27 4.97
CA GLY A 119 3.23 -1.49 5.90
C GLY A 119 3.84 -0.10 6.14
N ILE A 120 3.04 0.82 6.63
CA ILE A 120 3.45 2.21 6.85
C ILE A 120 3.26 2.56 8.31
N ALA A 121 4.34 2.95 8.98
CA ALA A 121 4.36 3.25 10.41
C ALA A 121 4.96 4.63 10.69
N PHE A 122 4.28 5.69 10.23
CA PHE A 122 4.66 7.08 10.50
C PHE A 122 3.49 8.00 10.86
N GLY A 123 2.50 7.41 11.50
CA GLY A 123 1.30 8.12 11.96
C GLY A 123 1.58 9.28 12.90
N GLU A 124 2.64 9.22 13.72
CA GLU A 124 3.04 10.27 14.66
C GLU A 124 3.53 11.52 13.93
N SER A 125 4.19 11.36 12.82
CA SER A 125 4.63 12.47 11.95
C SER A 125 3.44 13.24 11.36
N ILE A 126 2.32 12.56 11.18
CA ILE A 126 1.07 13.13 10.65
C ILE A 126 0.19 13.68 11.79
N GLY A 127 0.19 13.05 12.95
CA GLY A 127 -0.85 13.22 13.98
C GLY A 127 -0.45 13.83 15.32
N ARG A 128 0.76 14.35 15.55
CA ARG A 128 1.19 15.01 16.80
C ARG A 128 0.79 14.28 18.10
N ARG A 129 1.00 12.99 18.20
CA ARG A 129 0.84 12.28 19.47
C ARG A 129 2.21 12.05 20.09
N ILE A 130 2.41 12.63 21.27
CA ILE A 130 3.70 12.68 21.99
C ILE A 130 4.09 11.32 22.61
N GLU A 131 3.17 10.38 22.67
CA GLU A 131 3.32 9.13 23.44
C GLU A 131 3.96 7.99 22.66
N ALA A 132 4.07 8.10 21.33
CA ALA A 132 4.73 7.14 20.49
C ALA A 132 5.84 7.84 19.71
N GLN A 133 7.06 7.47 19.96
CA GLN A 133 8.23 8.00 19.27
C GLN A 133 9.11 6.86 18.81
N VAL A 134 9.57 6.99 17.56
CA VAL A 134 10.60 6.14 17.01
C VAL A 134 11.90 6.94 16.97
N THR A 135 12.98 6.35 17.43
CA THR A 135 14.32 6.92 17.41
C THR A 135 15.28 5.98 16.69
N ALA A 136 16.19 6.56 15.92
CA ALA A 136 17.26 5.80 15.26
C ALA A 136 18.61 6.24 15.83
N ALA A 137 19.38 5.29 16.31
CA ALA A 137 20.73 5.52 16.84
C ALA A 137 21.60 4.26 16.69
N GLY A 138 22.86 4.45 16.29
CA GLY A 138 23.84 3.35 16.23
C GLY A 138 23.42 2.23 15.29
N GLY A 139 22.74 2.53 14.18
CA GLY A 139 22.27 1.53 13.22
C GLY A 139 21.05 0.71 13.69
N ARG A 140 20.37 1.15 14.73
CA ARG A 140 19.17 0.49 15.28
C ARG A 140 18.01 1.47 15.37
N ILE A 141 16.82 0.95 15.16
CA ILE A 141 15.56 1.67 15.37
C ILE A 141 14.91 1.12 16.63
N SER A 142 14.39 2.02 17.48
CA SER A 142 13.71 1.67 18.73
C SER A 142 12.54 2.61 18.96
N GLY A 143 11.45 2.08 19.49
CA GLY A 143 10.27 2.85 19.79
C GLY A 143 8.98 2.11 19.43
N SER A 144 7.89 2.84 19.36
CA SER A 144 6.59 2.32 18.93
C SER A 144 5.86 3.35 18.07
N SER A 145 5.13 2.87 17.08
CA SER A 145 4.15 3.62 16.31
C SER A 145 2.76 3.30 16.83
N LEU A 146 1.89 4.31 16.92
CA LEU A 146 0.51 4.11 17.41
C LEU A 146 -0.36 3.38 16.39
N PHE A 147 -0.05 3.55 15.12
CA PHE A 147 -0.72 2.80 14.06
C PHE A 147 0.27 2.45 12.96
N ALA A 148 0.02 1.30 12.35
CA ALA A 148 0.61 0.94 11.07
C ALA A 148 -0.54 0.65 10.09
N PHE A 149 -0.40 1.08 8.86
CA PHE A 149 -1.21 0.55 7.77
C PHE A 149 -0.62 -0.82 7.41
N ASP A 150 -1.49 -1.81 7.29
CA ASP A 150 -1.13 -3.20 7.05
C ASP A 150 -0.32 -3.83 8.21
N ALA A 151 -1.04 -4.52 9.10
CA ALA A 151 -0.42 -5.15 10.28
C ALA A 151 0.35 -6.44 9.94
N ASP A 152 0.03 -7.07 8.81
CA ASP A 152 0.58 -8.35 8.36
C ASP A 152 1.59 -8.17 7.21
N ALA A 153 2.25 -7.01 7.17
CA ALA A 153 3.24 -6.70 6.14
C ALA A 153 4.59 -7.43 6.37
N ASP A 154 5.30 -7.72 5.28
CA ASP A 154 6.62 -8.32 5.29
C ASP A 154 7.71 -7.35 5.77
N ALA A 155 7.49 -6.06 5.53
CA ALA A 155 8.36 -4.98 5.94
C ALA A 155 7.55 -3.71 6.24
N TYR A 156 8.17 -2.75 6.91
CA TYR A 156 7.55 -1.48 7.24
C TYR A 156 8.43 -0.30 6.85
N LEU A 157 7.83 0.72 6.27
CA LEU A 157 8.41 2.06 6.23
C LEU A 157 8.09 2.77 7.53
N VAL A 158 9.11 3.04 8.32
CA VAL A 158 9.01 3.64 9.66
C VAL A 158 9.60 5.02 9.63
N ALA A 159 8.88 6.04 10.10
CA ALA A 159 9.41 7.38 10.30
C ALA A 159 9.92 7.56 11.72
N ASP A 160 11.15 8.12 11.86
CA ASP A 160 11.65 8.54 13.15
C ASP A 160 11.16 9.95 13.55
N SER A 161 11.49 10.39 14.76
CA SER A 161 11.14 11.71 15.28
C SER A 161 11.77 12.89 14.50
N ASN A 162 12.74 12.62 13.64
CA ASN A 162 13.39 13.60 12.75
C ASN A 162 12.85 13.52 11.31
N HIS A 163 11.80 12.75 11.08
CA HIS A 163 11.18 12.53 9.77
C HIS A 163 12.07 11.78 8.75
N HIS A 164 13.07 11.03 9.22
CA HIS A 164 13.77 10.09 8.36
C HIS A 164 12.95 8.81 8.21
N LEU A 165 12.93 8.25 6.99
CA LEU A 165 12.26 6.99 6.69
C LEU A 165 13.28 5.84 6.71
N TYR A 166 12.86 4.74 7.29
CA TYR A 166 13.64 3.51 7.37
C TYR A 166 12.79 2.34 6.89
N LEU A 167 13.35 1.51 6.02
CA LEU A 167 12.75 0.23 5.67
C LEU A 167 13.19 -0.82 6.70
N VAL A 168 12.23 -1.40 7.41
CA VAL A 168 12.46 -2.34 8.49
C VAL A 168 11.75 -3.64 8.17
N GLN A 169 12.49 -4.75 8.11
CA GLN A 169 11.89 -6.06 7.92
C GLN A 169 11.03 -6.44 9.13
N ALA A 170 9.86 -7.03 8.88
CA ALA A 170 9.06 -7.60 9.95
C ALA A 170 9.84 -8.76 10.59
N ALA A 171 9.77 -8.86 11.92
CA ALA A 171 10.36 -10.02 12.60
C ALA A 171 9.55 -11.27 12.22
N ALA A 172 10.27 -12.34 11.84
CA ALA A 172 9.61 -13.63 11.69
C ALA A 172 9.00 -14.05 13.04
N THR A 173 7.68 -14.21 13.08
CA THR A 173 6.93 -14.69 14.24
C THR A 173 7.02 -16.21 14.37
#